data_36423d6f459ac3318682cfc9621e5358
#
_entry.id   36423d6f459ac3318682cfc9621e5358
#
_cell.length_a   1.000
_cell.length_b   1.000
_cell.length_c   1.000
_cell.angle_alpha   90.00
_cell.angle_beta   90.00
_cell.angle_gamma   90.00
#
_symmetry.space_group_name_H-M   'P 1'
#
loop_
_entity.id
_entity.type
_entity.pdbx_description
1 polymer ?
#
loop_
_entity_poly.entity_id
_entity_poly.type
_entity_poly.pdbx_seq_one_letter_code
_entity_poly.pdbx_strand_id
1 'polypeptide(L)'
;ALLVFTFREPPRHAQKSKAVGTPELFAFLRQRWQLWLGMFVAFNSISILGFALSAWMPTYFDRQFNWTPVQYGPGLSLTNIASAISLVINGWVIDALYKRGMRDIHLRFYVWLIIAISPAFLLVFYTSNPAVVLICYALIQFVTVPFFVYVSAVIVMVAPARARGQLAALYFAAFTVLGQGVGPPLVGAIT
;
A
#
# COMPACT_ATOMS: atom_id res chain seq x y z
N ALA A 1 -18.00 9.15 -17.73
CA ALA A 1 -18.84 9.32 -18.92
C ALA A 1 -18.05 9.15 -20.22
N LEU A 2 -16.85 9.75 -20.39
CA LEU A 2 -16.03 9.65 -21.62
C LEU A 2 -15.61 8.22 -21.99
N LEU A 3 -15.32 7.35 -21.01
CA LEU A 3 -14.89 5.95 -21.23
C LEU A 3 -15.97 5.10 -21.94
N VAL A 4 -17.25 5.38 -21.72
CA VAL A 4 -18.36 4.65 -22.35
C VAL A 4 -18.41 4.87 -23.86
N PHE A 5 -17.96 6.03 -24.32
CA PHE A 5 -17.97 6.38 -25.76
C PHE A 5 -16.67 6.01 -26.47
N THR A 6 -15.57 5.81 -25.72
CA THR A 6 -14.24 5.63 -26.32
C THR A 6 -13.75 4.18 -26.29
N PHE A 7 -14.26 3.34 -25.37
CA PHE A 7 -13.85 1.95 -25.25
C PHE A 7 -14.92 0.99 -25.78
N ARG A 8 -14.60 0.34 -26.87
CA ARG A 8 -15.34 -0.83 -27.34
C ARG A 8 -14.81 -2.05 -26.59
N GLU A 9 -15.63 -2.67 -25.75
CA GLU A 9 -15.25 -3.87 -25.00
C GLU A 9 -14.80 -4.95 -26.00
N PRO A 10 -13.57 -5.47 -25.91
CA PRO A 10 -13.13 -6.55 -26.79
C PRO A 10 -14.01 -7.76 -26.56
N PRO A 11 -14.30 -8.58 -27.58
CA PRO A 11 -15.13 -9.77 -27.45
C PRO A 11 -14.52 -10.64 -26.35
N ARG A 12 -15.23 -10.78 -25.25
CA ARG A 12 -14.84 -11.71 -24.19
C ARG A 12 -14.89 -13.11 -24.78
N HIS A 13 -13.74 -13.70 -25.04
CA HIS A 13 -13.67 -15.15 -25.17
C HIS A 13 -14.08 -15.70 -23.80
N ALA A 14 -15.39 -15.89 -23.65
CA ALA A 14 -16.00 -16.40 -22.44
C ALA A 14 -15.63 -17.88 -22.27
N GLN A 15 -14.38 -18.12 -21.86
CA GLN A 15 -14.20 -19.28 -21.00
C GLN A 15 -15.04 -18.99 -19.77
N LYS A 16 -16.19 -19.65 -19.67
CA LYS A 16 -17.04 -19.71 -18.48
C LYS A 16 -16.21 -20.38 -17.36
N SER A 17 -15.21 -19.66 -16.86
CA SER A 17 -14.44 -20.06 -15.71
C SER A 17 -15.40 -19.87 -14.54
N LYS A 18 -16.04 -20.96 -14.10
CA LYS A 18 -16.79 -20.96 -12.85
C LYS A 18 -15.87 -20.36 -11.78
N ALA A 19 -16.37 -19.37 -11.05
CA ALA A 19 -15.68 -18.83 -9.88
C ALA A 19 -15.27 -20.02 -8.99
N VAL A 20 -14.09 -19.94 -8.40
CA VAL A 20 -13.62 -20.96 -7.45
C VAL A 20 -14.61 -21.00 -6.31
N GLY A 21 -15.14 -22.17 -6.00
CA GLY A 21 -16.04 -22.34 -4.86
C GLY A 21 -15.33 -21.96 -3.56
N THR A 22 -16.09 -21.44 -2.60
CA THR A 22 -15.54 -21.07 -1.27
C THR A 22 -14.71 -22.20 -0.64
N PRO A 23 -15.12 -23.49 -0.69
CA PRO A 23 -14.31 -24.58 -0.13
C PRO A 23 -12.97 -24.77 -0.84
N GLU A 24 -12.93 -24.64 -2.16
CA GLU A 24 -11.70 -24.76 -2.95
C GLU A 24 -10.74 -23.61 -2.66
N LEU A 25 -11.25 -22.40 -2.45
CA LEU A 25 -10.46 -21.25 -2.06
C LEU A 25 -9.83 -21.44 -0.68
N PHE A 26 -10.60 -21.92 0.29
CA PHE A 26 -10.10 -22.25 1.63
C PHE A 26 -9.05 -23.36 1.61
N ALA A 27 -9.25 -24.42 0.83
CA ALA A 27 -8.27 -25.48 0.66
C ALA A 27 -6.95 -24.95 0.09
N PHE A 28 -7.01 -24.05 -0.90
CA PHE A 28 -5.85 -23.40 -1.48
C PHE A 28 -5.11 -22.52 -0.47
N LEU A 29 -5.82 -21.70 0.31
CA LEU A 29 -5.23 -20.84 1.35
C LEU A 29 -4.57 -21.70 2.44
N ARG A 30 -5.21 -22.81 2.84
CA ARG A 30 -4.68 -23.73 3.85
C ARG A 30 -3.39 -24.42 3.41
N GLN A 31 -3.25 -24.75 2.12
CA GLN A 31 -2.05 -25.41 1.60
C GLN A 31 -0.79 -24.56 1.76
N ARG A 32 -0.91 -23.23 1.73
CA ARG A 32 0.19 -22.26 1.87
C ARG A 32 -0.12 -21.20 2.92
N TRP A 33 -0.72 -21.62 4.02
CA TRP A 33 -1.23 -20.70 5.04
C TRP A 33 -0.17 -19.75 5.60
N GLN A 34 1.07 -20.21 5.76
CA GLN A 34 2.19 -19.39 6.25
C GLN A 34 2.48 -18.20 5.33
N LEU A 35 2.47 -18.44 4.02
CA LEU A 35 2.66 -17.35 3.04
C LEU A 35 1.50 -16.34 3.12
N TRP A 36 0.27 -16.84 3.10
CA TRP A 36 -0.91 -15.98 3.11
C TRP A 36 -1.06 -15.20 4.40
N LEU A 37 -0.81 -15.83 5.54
CA LEU A 37 -0.83 -15.18 6.84
C LEU A 37 0.30 -14.17 6.97
N GLY A 38 1.52 -14.51 6.57
CA GLY A 38 2.66 -13.58 6.59
C GLY A 38 2.41 -12.34 5.73
N MET A 39 1.91 -12.53 4.52
CA MET A 39 1.48 -11.43 3.67
C MET A 39 0.36 -10.60 4.32
N PHE A 40 -0.65 -11.25 4.87
CA PHE A 40 -1.77 -10.58 5.50
C PHE A 40 -1.31 -9.70 6.66
N VAL A 41 -0.52 -10.23 7.57
CA VAL A 41 0.00 -9.49 8.73
C VAL A 41 0.92 -8.36 8.28
N ALA A 42 1.90 -8.63 7.42
CA ALA A 42 2.86 -7.62 6.98
C ALA A 42 2.18 -6.44 6.27
N PHE A 43 1.35 -6.72 5.28
CA PHE A 43 0.70 -5.65 4.51
C PHE A 43 -0.40 -4.92 5.28
N ASN A 44 -1.14 -5.60 6.17
CA ASN A 44 -2.10 -4.90 7.03
C ASN A 44 -1.40 -3.99 8.06
N SER A 45 -0.27 -4.40 8.62
CA SER A 45 0.52 -3.54 9.52
C SER A 45 0.95 -2.25 8.82
N ILE A 46 1.41 -2.35 7.57
CA ILE A 46 1.78 -1.18 6.77
C ILE A 46 0.55 -0.33 6.41
N SER A 47 -0.57 -0.96 6.10
CA SER A 47 -1.83 -0.27 5.84
C SER A 47 -2.29 0.54 7.05
N ILE A 48 -2.33 -0.08 8.23
CA ILE A 48 -2.67 0.58 9.50
C ILE A 48 -1.78 1.79 9.73
N LEU A 49 -0.47 1.62 9.58
CA LEU A 49 0.51 2.69 9.76
C LEU A 49 0.32 3.82 8.74
N GLY A 50 0.17 3.49 7.46
CA GLY A 50 -0.02 4.48 6.39
C GLY A 50 -1.28 5.31 6.57
N PHE A 51 -2.42 4.67 6.89
CA PHE A 51 -3.68 5.38 7.14
C PHE A 51 -3.64 6.19 8.44
N ALA A 52 -3.03 5.67 9.50
CA ALA A 52 -2.84 6.41 10.75
C ALA A 52 -2.03 7.68 10.53
N LEU A 53 -0.86 7.57 9.89
CA LEU A 53 -0.03 8.73 9.57
C LEU A 53 -0.75 9.74 8.68
N SER A 54 -1.42 9.28 7.63
CA SER A 54 -2.16 10.16 6.72
C SER A 54 -3.27 10.94 7.44
N ALA A 55 -3.99 10.29 8.34
CA ALA A 55 -5.07 10.92 9.10
C ALA A 55 -4.56 11.92 10.17
N TRP A 56 -3.44 11.61 10.82
CA TRP A 56 -2.95 12.39 11.95
C TRP A 56 -1.88 13.43 11.59
N MET A 57 -1.30 13.38 10.41
CA MET A 57 -0.27 14.33 10.00
C MET A 57 -0.75 15.80 10.03
N PRO A 58 -1.96 16.17 9.58
CA PRO A 58 -2.48 17.53 9.75
C PRO A 58 -2.52 17.97 11.21
N THR A 59 -3.05 17.11 12.10
CA THR A 59 -3.13 17.40 13.53
C THR A 59 -1.74 17.50 14.18
N TYR A 60 -0.78 16.70 13.71
CA TYR A 60 0.60 16.79 14.15
C TYR A 60 1.23 18.14 13.84
N PHE A 61 1.03 18.67 12.62
CA PHE A 61 1.51 20.00 12.24
C PHE A 61 0.84 21.11 13.04
N ASP A 62 -0.45 21.01 13.29
CA ASP A 62 -1.18 21.97 14.10
C ASP A 62 -0.66 21.99 15.56
N ARG A 63 -0.55 20.83 16.21
CA ARG A 63 -0.16 20.72 17.62
C ARG A 63 1.33 21.01 17.87
N GLN A 64 2.21 20.50 17.00
CA GLN A 64 3.67 20.58 17.21
C GLN A 64 4.27 21.89 16.74
N PHE A 65 3.74 22.44 15.65
CA PHE A 65 4.30 23.63 14.99
C PHE A 65 3.36 24.83 15.00
N ASN A 66 2.14 24.69 15.51
CA ASN A 66 1.07 25.68 15.43
C ASN A 66 0.80 26.15 13.98
N TRP A 67 0.94 25.24 13.01
CA TRP A 67 0.71 25.56 11.62
C TRP A 67 -0.76 25.44 11.25
N THR A 68 -1.25 26.43 10.52
CA THR A 68 -2.62 26.44 9.96
C THR A 68 -2.69 25.56 8.70
N PRO A 69 -3.90 25.13 8.27
CA PRO A 69 -4.10 24.38 7.03
C PRO A 69 -3.48 25.04 5.79
N VAL A 70 -3.43 26.38 5.75
CA VAL A 70 -2.81 27.14 4.66
C VAL A 70 -1.29 26.93 4.61
N GLN A 71 -0.66 26.70 5.76
CA GLN A 71 0.79 26.53 5.88
C GLN A 71 1.22 25.07 5.59
N TYR A 72 0.55 24.07 6.16
CA TYR A 72 0.93 22.68 5.93
C TYR A 72 0.31 22.06 4.67
N GLY A 73 -0.83 22.57 4.21
CA GLY A 73 -1.58 22.01 3.08
C GLY A 73 -0.77 21.86 1.80
N PRO A 74 -0.06 22.90 1.33
CA PRO A 74 0.81 22.77 0.16
C PRO A 74 1.90 21.71 0.31
N GLY A 75 2.54 21.64 1.48
CA GLY A 75 3.54 20.61 1.80
C GLY A 75 2.96 19.20 1.71
N LEU A 76 1.83 18.94 2.37
CA LEU A 76 1.16 17.64 2.32
C LEU A 76 0.66 17.30 0.91
N SER A 77 0.24 18.29 0.12
CA SER A 77 -0.14 18.07 -1.28
C SER A 77 1.06 17.62 -2.12
N LEU A 78 2.22 18.23 -1.93
CA LEU A 78 3.46 17.80 -2.58
C LEU A 78 3.86 16.38 -2.19
N THR A 79 3.71 15.99 -0.91
CA THR A 79 3.98 14.60 -0.51
C THR A 79 3.04 13.60 -1.19
N ASN A 80 1.77 13.95 -1.39
CA ASN A 80 0.82 13.11 -2.11
C ASN A 80 1.17 12.98 -3.60
N ILE A 81 1.63 14.06 -4.24
CA ILE A 81 2.14 14.00 -5.63
C ILE A 81 3.38 13.11 -5.71
N ALA A 82 4.33 13.28 -4.78
CA ALA A 82 5.52 12.43 -4.72
C ALA A 82 5.16 10.95 -4.53
N SER A 83 4.16 10.62 -3.71
CA SER A 83 3.70 9.25 -3.53
C SER A 83 2.99 8.70 -4.78
N ALA A 84 2.27 9.52 -5.53
CA ALA A 84 1.72 9.08 -6.82
C ALA A 84 2.82 8.77 -7.84
N ILE A 85 3.87 9.59 -7.89
CA ILE A 85 5.06 9.34 -8.71
C ILE A 85 5.78 8.05 -8.26
N SER A 86 5.80 7.78 -6.95
CA SER A 86 6.43 6.57 -6.41
C SER A 86 5.82 5.28 -6.95
N LEU A 87 4.52 5.25 -7.26
CA LEU A 87 3.86 4.08 -7.87
C LEU A 87 4.52 3.71 -9.19
N VAL A 88 4.80 4.71 -10.03
CA VAL A 88 5.43 4.52 -11.33
C VAL A 88 6.89 4.11 -11.18
N ILE A 89 7.64 4.80 -10.32
CA ILE A 89 9.06 4.53 -10.08
C ILE A 89 9.24 3.11 -9.52
N ASN A 90 8.48 2.75 -8.49
CA ASN A 90 8.57 1.42 -7.88
C ASN A 90 8.19 0.33 -8.89
N GLY A 91 7.15 0.52 -9.70
CA GLY A 91 6.78 -0.42 -10.75
C GLY A 91 7.93 -0.61 -11.76
N TRP A 92 8.50 0.48 -12.24
CA TRP A 92 9.61 0.42 -13.20
C TRP A 92 10.88 -0.25 -12.63
N VAL A 93 11.23 0.06 -11.39
CA VAL A 93 12.40 -0.56 -10.72
C VAL A 93 12.18 -2.06 -10.55
N ILE A 94 11.00 -2.48 -10.10
CA ILE A 94 10.66 -3.90 -9.93
C ILE A 94 10.74 -4.64 -11.27
N ASP A 95 10.15 -4.07 -12.31
CA ASP A 95 10.18 -4.68 -13.66
C ASP A 95 11.61 -4.83 -14.18
N ALA A 96 12.46 -3.82 -13.96
CA ALA A 96 13.86 -3.85 -14.35
C ALA A 96 14.65 -4.95 -13.60
N LEU A 97 14.41 -5.08 -12.29
CA LEU A 97 15.06 -6.10 -11.46
C LEU A 97 14.53 -7.50 -11.75
N TYR A 98 13.23 -7.63 -12.03
CA TYR A 98 12.62 -8.90 -12.44
C TYR A 98 13.18 -9.39 -13.76
N LYS A 99 13.36 -8.50 -14.75
CA LYS A 99 14.01 -8.80 -16.04
C LYS A 99 15.47 -9.25 -15.89
N ARG A 100 16.14 -8.85 -14.81
CA ARG A 100 17.51 -9.32 -14.47
C ARG A 100 17.52 -10.70 -13.77
N GLY A 101 16.38 -11.39 -13.68
CA GLY A 101 16.27 -12.75 -13.18
C GLY A 101 15.91 -12.87 -11.68
N MET A 102 15.69 -11.79 -10.98
CA MET A 102 15.29 -11.81 -9.57
C MET A 102 13.78 -12.09 -9.43
N ARG A 103 13.39 -13.37 -9.36
CA ARG A 103 11.97 -13.77 -9.33
C ARG A 103 11.23 -13.39 -8.03
N ASP A 104 11.93 -13.26 -6.92
CA ASP A 104 11.41 -12.90 -5.60
C ASP A 104 11.54 -11.40 -5.28
N ILE A 105 11.89 -10.60 -6.29
CA ILE A 105 12.18 -9.17 -6.12
C ILE A 105 11.02 -8.38 -5.50
N HIS A 106 9.76 -8.74 -5.79
CA HIS A 106 8.60 -8.02 -5.28
C HIS A 106 8.56 -7.95 -3.75
N LEU A 107 8.90 -9.05 -3.05
CA LEU A 107 8.93 -9.06 -1.60
C LEU A 107 10.26 -8.53 -1.05
N ARG A 108 11.39 -8.93 -1.64
CA ARG A 108 12.72 -8.46 -1.20
C ARG A 108 12.89 -6.96 -1.32
N PHE A 109 12.52 -6.40 -2.46
CA PHE A 109 12.62 -4.97 -2.69
C PHE A 109 11.81 -4.17 -1.69
N TYR A 110 10.60 -4.65 -1.37
CA TYR A 110 9.75 -4.00 -0.39
C TYR A 110 10.33 -4.05 1.02
N VAL A 111 10.92 -5.18 1.42
CA VAL A 111 11.63 -5.30 2.70
C VAL A 111 12.82 -4.32 2.74
N TRP A 112 13.61 -4.22 1.67
CA TRP A 112 14.71 -3.26 1.61
C TRP A 112 14.24 -1.81 1.72
N LEU A 113 13.13 -1.47 1.07
CA LEU A 113 12.55 -0.14 1.18
C LEU A 113 12.10 0.17 2.61
N ILE A 114 11.43 -0.76 3.29
CA ILE A 114 11.01 -0.57 4.68
C ILE A 114 12.21 -0.36 5.60
N ILE A 115 13.26 -1.16 5.45
CA ILE A 115 14.49 -1.00 6.23
C ILE A 115 15.14 0.37 5.94
N ALA A 116 15.20 0.77 4.68
CA ALA A 116 15.80 2.03 4.28
C ALA A 116 15.07 3.26 4.82
N ILE A 117 13.74 3.21 4.97
CA ILE A 117 12.96 4.33 5.51
C ILE A 117 12.78 4.28 7.04
N SER A 118 13.18 3.19 7.71
CA SER A 118 13.02 3.08 9.16
C SER A 118 13.67 4.24 9.95
N PRO A 119 14.83 4.80 9.56
CA PRO A 119 15.37 5.98 10.21
C PRO A 119 14.48 7.24 10.04
N ALA A 120 13.81 7.39 8.89
CA ALA A 120 12.93 8.52 8.65
C ALA A 120 11.70 8.49 9.58
N PHE A 121 11.19 7.30 9.93
CA PHE A 121 10.14 7.14 10.93
C PHE A 121 10.55 7.69 12.30
N LEU A 122 11.77 7.38 12.75
CA LEU A 122 12.28 7.88 14.01
C LEU A 122 12.48 9.39 13.95
N LEU A 123 13.06 9.88 12.85
CA LEU A 123 13.39 11.29 12.68
C LEU A 123 12.17 12.21 12.75
N VAL A 124 11.00 11.76 12.25
CA VAL A 124 9.75 12.53 12.33
C VAL A 124 9.42 12.95 13.76
N PHE A 125 9.66 12.07 14.74
CA PHE A 125 9.32 12.33 16.14
C PHE A 125 10.37 13.10 16.92
N TYR A 126 11.61 13.11 16.46
CA TYR A 126 12.74 13.77 17.15
C TYR A 126 13.12 15.14 16.59
N THR A 127 12.62 15.49 15.39
CA THR A 127 12.97 16.76 14.78
C THR A 127 11.97 17.87 15.10
N SER A 128 12.49 19.05 15.40
CA SER A 128 11.68 20.27 15.57
C SER A 128 11.58 21.10 14.28
N ASN A 129 12.10 20.61 13.16
CA ASN A 129 12.06 21.32 11.88
C ASN A 129 10.91 20.78 10.99
N PRO A 130 9.88 21.59 10.72
CA PRO A 130 8.72 21.13 9.94
C PRO A 130 9.07 20.73 8.51
N ALA A 131 10.09 21.31 7.89
CA ALA A 131 10.53 20.92 6.55
C ALA A 131 11.12 19.50 6.55
N VAL A 132 11.90 19.15 7.60
CA VAL A 132 12.45 17.80 7.76
C VAL A 132 11.33 16.80 7.99
N VAL A 133 10.29 17.14 8.77
CA VAL A 133 9.11 16.30 8.95
C VAL A 133 8.42 16.03 7.62
N LEU A 134 8.21 17.05 6.78
CA LEU A 134 7.60 16.88 5.46
C LEU A 134 8.42 15.97 4.55
N ILE A 135 9.74 16.11 4.54
CA ILE A 135 10.64 15.25 3.76
C ILE A 135 10.57 13.81 4.26
N CYS A 136 10.67 13.60 5.56
CA CYS A 136 10.54 12.25 6.14
C CYS A 136 9.19 11.63 5.85
N TYR A 137 8.11 12.40 5.98
CA TYR A 137 6.77 11.95 5.64
C TYR A 137 6.64 11.60 4.15
N ALA A 138 7.20 12.40 3.25
CA ALA A 138 7.23 12.07 1.82
C ALA A 138 7.96 10.74 1.54
N LEU A 139 9.11 10.50 2.20
CA LEU A 139 9.84 9.23 2.10
C LEU A 139 9.02 8.05 2.62
N ILE A 140 8.33 8.23 3.74
CA ILE A 140 7.44 7.20 4.29
C ILE A 140 6.29 6.90 3.31
N GLN A 141 5.64 7.93 2.78
CA GLN A 141 4.57 7.77 1.79
C GLN A 141 5.08 7.14 0.48
N PHE A 142 6.31 7.42 0.08
CA PHE A 142 6.95 6.80 -1.08
C PHE A 142 7.01 5.27 -0.99
N VAL A 143 7.07 4.72 0.22
CA VAL A 143 7.11 3.27 0.48
C VAL A 143 5.76 2.72 0.87
N THR A 144 4.98 3.44 1.68
CA THR A 144 3.70 2.93 2.18
C THR A 144 2.60 2.92 1.12
N VAL A 145 2.54 3.91 0.22
CA VAL A 145 1.48 3.98 -0.80
C VAL A 145 1.57 2.86 -1.84
N PRO A 146 2.75 2.45 -2.37
CA PRO A 146 2.83 1.38 -3.36
C PRO A 146 2.50 -0.03 -2.87
N PHE A 147 2.21 -0.24 -1.59
CA PHE A 147 1.94 -1.59 -1.06
C PHE A 147 0.82 -2.32 -1.83
N PHE A 148 -0.16 -1.61 -2.34
CA PHE A 148 -1.23 -2.17 -3.18
C PHE A 148 -0.70 -2.83 -4.45
N VAL A 149 0.34 -2.26 -5.07
CA VAL A 149 0.98 -2.80 -6.28
C VAL A 149 1.69 -4.11 -5.95
N TYR A 150 2.43 -4.14 -4.83
CA TYR A 150 3.17 -5.33 -4.41
C TYR A 150 2.24 -6.48 -4.07
N VAL A 151 1.17 -6.21 -3.31
CA VAL A 151 0.16 -7.22 -2.98
C VAL A 151 -0.49 -7.79 -4.23
N SER A 152 -0.91 -6.93 -5.15
CA SER A 152 -1.52 -7.34 -6.42
C SER A 152 -0.59 -8.22 -7.24
N ALA A 153 0.69 -7.85 -7.35
CA ALA A 153 1.69 -8.60 -8.09
C ALA A 153 1.90 -9.99 -7.49
N VAL A 154 2.04 -10.10 -6.16
CA VAL A 154 2.22 -11.39 -5.50
C VAL A 154 0.98 -12.28 -5.65
N ILE A 155 -0.24 -11.72 -5.52
CA ILE A 155 -1.48 -12.47 -5.75
C ILE A 155 -1.51 -13.02 -7.18
N VAL A 156 -1.16 -12.21 -8.18
CA VAL A 156 -1.13 -12.65 -9.58
C VAL A 156 -0.11 -13.76 -9.82
N MET A 157 1.03 -13.73 -9.13
CA MET A 157 2.10 -14.74 -9.28
C MET A 157 1.75 -16.07 -8.60
N VAL A 158 1.14 -16.03 -7.42
CA VAL A 158 0.96 -17.21 -6.56
C VAL A 158 -0.43 -17.82 -6.73
N ALA A 159 -1.46 -17.02 -6.98
CA ALA A 159 -2.83 -17.49 -7.02
C ALA A 159 -3.23 -18.04 -8.40
N PRO A 160 -4.05 -19.11 -8.43
CA PRO A 160 -4.66 -19.59 -9.65
C PRO A 160 -5.49 -18.49 -10.32
N ALA A 161 -5.49 -18.42 -11.66
CA ALA A 161 -6.16 -17.36 -12.41
C ALA A 161 -7.63 -17.15 -11.98
N ARG A 162 -8.32 -18.22 -11.65
CA ARG A 162 -9.74 -18.21 -11.21
C ARG A 162 -9.96 -17.60 -9.83
N ALA A 163 -8.96 -17.65 -8.94
CA ALA A 163 -9.05 -17.15 -7.56
C ALA A 163 -8.47 -15.75 -7.37
N ARG A 164 -7.72 -15.22 -8.35
CA ARG A 164 -7.01 -13.93 -8.24
C ARG A 164 -7.90 -12.77 -7.84
N GLY A 165 -9.04 -12.63 -8.50
CA GLY A 165 -9.99 -11.54 -8.22
C GLY A 165 -10.59 -11.64 -6.82
N GLN A 166 -10.97 -12.85 -6.38
CA GLN A 166 -11.51 -13.07 -5.04
C GLN A 166 -10.47 -12.79 -3.95
N LEU A 167 -9.23 -13.25 -4.14
CA LEU A 167 -8.14 -12.99 -3.20
C LEU A 167 -7.79 -11.51 -3.15
N ALA A 168 -7.69 -10.84 -4.30
CA ALA A 168 -7.45 -9.42 -4.33
C ALA A 168 -8.56 -8.63 -3.61
N ALA A 169 -9.82 -8.95 -3.87
CA ALA A 169 -10.95 -8.33 -3.19
C ALA A 169 -10.90 -8.54 -1.67
N LEU A 170 -10.59 -9.76 -1.20
CA LEU A 170 -10.46 -10.07 0.23
C LEU A 170 -9.33 -9.26 0.88
N TYR A 171 -8.15 -9.20 0.26
CA TYR A 171 -7.03 -8.44 0.79
C TYR A 171 -7.31 -6.94 0.81
N PHE A 172 -7.87 -6.37 -0.26
CA PHE A 172 -8.18 -4.95 -0.31
C PHE A 172 -9.28 -4.55 0.67
N ALA A 173 -10.30 -5.39 0.84
CA ALA A 173 -11.31 -5.19 1.87
C ALA A 173 -10.70 -5.19 3.28
N ALA A 174 -9.84 -6.17 3.58
CA ALA A 174 -9.15 -6.23 4.86
C ALA A 174 -8.25 -5.01 5.10
N PHE A 175 -7.47 -4.57 4.10
CA PHE A 175 -6.63 -3.37 4.20
C PHE A 175 -7.43 -2.11 4.45
N THR A 176 -8.57 -1.97 3.81
CA THR A 176 -9.42 -0.80 4.01
C THR A 176 -10.05 -0.82 5.40
N VAL A 177 -10.62 -1.95 5.80
CA VAL A 177 -11.29 -2.08 7.10
C VAL A 177 -10.30 -1.97 8.26
N LEU A 178 -9.18 -2.69 8.20
CA LEU A 178 -8.18 -2.66 9.26
C LEU A 178 -7.33 -1.38 9.21
N GLY A 179 -6.92 -0.94 8.04
CA GLY A 179 -6.10 0.26 7.88
C GLY A 179 -6.85 1.51 8.32
N GLN A 180 -8.02 1.77 7.78
CA GLN A 180 -8.81 2.96 8.10
C GLN A 180 -9.61 2.80 9.41
N GLY A 181 -10.11 1.60 9.69
CA GLY A 181 -10.93 1.34 10.86
C GLY A 181 -10.14 1.19 12.15
N VAL A 182 -8.88 0.76 12.09
CA VAL A 182 -8.02 0.55 13.27
C VAL A 182 -6.93 1.60 13.39
N GLY A 183 -6.29 2.00 12.27
CA GLY A 183 -5.14 2.89 12.28
C GLY A 183 -5.39 4.24 12.96
N PRO A 184 -6.27 5.10 12.44
CA PRO A 184 -6.55 6.40 13.05
C PRO A 184 -7.08 6.33 14.47
N PRO A 185 -8.05 5.43 14.84
CA PRO A 185 -8.51 5.30 16.21
C PRO A 185 -7.45 4.85 17.21
N LEU A 186 -6.51 3.98 16.81
CA LEU A 186 -5.40 3.57 17.68
C LEU A 186 -4.55 4.77 18.11
N VAL A 187 -4.18 5.63 17.16
CA VAL A 187 -3.41 6.85 17.48
C VAL A 187 -4.24 7.76 18.36
N GLY A 188 -5.53 7.96 18.05
CA GLY A 188 -6.42 8.80 18.85
C GLY A 188 -6.66 8.30 20.28
N ALA A 189 -6.54 7.00 20.53
CA ALA A 189 -6.68 6.43 21.87
C ALA A 189 -5.38 6.58 22.72
N ILE A 190 -4.23 6.82 22.08
CA ILE A 190 -2.93 6.96 22.76
C ILE A 190 -2.56 8.43 23.00
N THR A 191 -3.13 9.34 22.20
CA THR A 191 -2.87 10.80 22.24
C THR A 191 -3.99 11.57 22.93
#